data_92dd93569727ea1a48554fe064f88b72
#
_entry.id   92dd93569727ea1a48554fe064f88b72
#
_cell.length_a   1.000
_cell.length_b   1.000
_cell.length_c   1.000
_cell.angle_alpha   90.00
_cell.angle_beta   90.00
_cell.angle_gamma   90.00
#
_symmetry.space_group_name_H-M   'P 1'
#
loop_
_entity.id
_entity.type
_entity.pdbx_description
1 polymer ?
#
loop_
_entity_poly.entity_id
_entity_poly.type
_entity_poly.pdbx_seq_one_letter_code
_entity_poly.pdbx_strand_id
1 'polypeptide(L)'
;DEFLFDVAISINDFCTAYPKAHLDQAKAEAFLAAYQSIRQLTADELACLNIFLAMAACRFWSMRLQVAQKNAEQGRTGEDISQKDPMEMRMMLQDRLQKVQA
;
A
#
# COMPACT_ATOMS: atom_id res chain seq x y z
N ASP A 1 -8.22 11.71 -6.63
CA ASP A 1 -9.48 11.28 -6.02
C ASP A 1 -9.22 10.60 -4.68
N GLU A 2 -9.57 11.29 -3.60
CA GLU A 2 -9.35 10.80 -2.23
C GLU A 2 -10.00 9.45 -1.97
N PHE A 3 -11.17 9.26 -2.55
CA PHE A 3 -11.95 8.04 -2.39
C PHE A 3 -11.22 6.83 -3.00
N LEU A 4 -10.72 6.97 -4.22
CA LEU A 4 -9.96 5.91 -4.87
C LEU A 4 -8.64 5.65 -4.15
N PHE A 5 -8.02 6.69 -3.61
CA PHE A 5 -6.81 6.56 -2.80
C PHE A 5 -7.07 5.74 -1.53
N ASP A 6 -8.20 5.97 -0.86
CA ASP A 6 -8.58 5.19 0.32
C ASP A 6 -8.80 3.72 -0.01
N VAL A 7 -9.42 3.42 -1.16
CA VAL A 7 -9.57 2.05 -1.65
C VAL A 7 -8.19 1.42 -1.87
N ALA A 8 -7.27 2.15 -2.48
CA ALA A 8 -5.92 1.66 -2.74
C ALA A 8 -5.16 1.36 -1.43
N ILE A 9 -5.28 2.23 -0.43
CA ILE A 9 -4.68 2.00 0.89
C ILE A 9 -5.21 0.70 1.49
N SER A 10 -6.53 0.49 1.45
CA SER A 10 -7.16 -0.70 2.00
C SER A 10 -6.69 -1.97 1.28
N ILE A 11 -6.56 -1.93 -0.04
CA ILE A 11 -6.06 -3.07 -0.81
C ILE A 11 -4.60 -3.38 -0.42
N ASN A 12 -3.76 -2.35 -0.30
CA ASN A 12 -2.38 -2.57 0.13
C ASN A 12 -2.30 -3.17 1.53
N ASP A 13 -3.18 -2.74 2.44
CA ASP A 13 -3.17 -3.26 3.82
C ASP A 13 -3.64 -4.70 3.91
N PHE A 14 -4.74 -5.04 3.24
CA PHE A 14 -5.42 -6.31 3.44
C PHE A 14 -5.12 -7.37 2.39
N CYS A 15 -4.57 -6.97 1.25
CA CYS A 15 -4.40 -7.85 0.10
C CYS A 15 -2.94 -8.03 -0.30
N THR A 16 -2.01 -7.83 0.63
CA THR A 16 -0.57 -7.99 0.37
C THR A 16 -0.04 -9.25 1.01
N ALA A 17 0.69 -10.05 0.24
CA ALA A 17 1.32 -11.27 0.71
C ALA A 17 2.76 -10.97 1.13
N TYR A 18 3.09 -11.28 2.38
CA TYR A 18 4.44 -11.09 2.92
C TYR A 18 5.19 -12.44 2.90
N PRO A 19 6.54 -12.42 2.93
CA PRO A 19 7.39 -11.26 3.20
C PRO A 19 7.74 -10.38 1.98
N LYS A 20 7.43 -10.82 0.76
CA LYS A 20 7.87 -10.09 -0.43
C LYS A 20 6.98 -8.92 -0.83
N ALA A 21 5.87 -8.74 -0.12
CA ALA A 21 4.92 -7.66 -0.33
C ALA A 21 4.26 -7.65 -1.72
N HIS A 22 4.10 -8.83 -2.32
CA HIS A 22 3.35 -8.97 -3.57
C HIS A 22 1.86 -8.78 -3.34
N LEU A 23 1.18 -8.20 -4.32
CA LEU A 23 -0.27 -8.12 -4.28
C LEU A 23 -0.87 -9.52 -4.40
N ASP A 24 -1.71 -9.89 -3.43
CA ASP A 24 -2.51 -11.11 -3.52
C ASP A 24 -3.69 -10.83 -4.43
N GLN A 25 -3.58 -11.28 -5.68
CA GLN A 25 -4.55 -10.94 -6.71
C GLN A 25 -5.95 -11.46 -6.38
N ALA A 26 -6.05 -12.65 -5.83
CA ALA A 26 -7.35 -13.23 -5.46
C ALA A 26 -8.02 -12.42 -4.35
N LYS A 27 -7.27 -12.01 -3.34
CA LYS A 27 -7.80 -11.17 -2.26
C LYS A 27 -8.19 -9.79 -2.76
N ALA A 28 -7.38 -9.20 -3.64
CA ALA A 28 -7.67 -7.89 -4.21
C ALA A 28 -8.94 -7.93 -5.05
N GLU A 29 -9.13 -8.96 -5.86
CA GLU A 29 -10.34 -9.14 -6.66
C GLU A 29 -11.58 -9.33 -5.79
N ALA A 30 -11.47 -10.14 -4.73
CA ALA A 30 -12.57 -10.36 -3.79
C ALA A 30 -12.91 -9.06 -3.04
N PHE A 31 -11.92 -8.30 -2.64
CA PHE A 31 -12.12 -7.00 -1.97
C PHE A 31 -12.83 -6.03 -2.89
N LEU A 32 -12.38 -5.90 -4.14
CA LEU A 32 -13.01 -5.01 -5.12
C LEU A 32 -14.44 -5.44 -5.42
N ALA A 33 -14.70 -6.72 -5.57
CA ALA A 33 -16.05 -7.23 -5.83
C ALA A 33 -17.00 -6.87 -4.68
N ALA A 34 -16.55 -7.11 -3.43
CA ALA A 34 -17.34 -6.76 -2.24
C ALA A 34 -17.56 -5.25 -2.16
N TYR A 35 -16.55 -4.46 -2.45
CA TYR A 35 -16.64 -3.01 -2.42
C TYR A 35 -17.62 -2.50 -3.47
N GLN A 36 -17.54 -3.01 -4.70
CA GLN A 36 -18.40 -2.58 -5.80
C GLN A 36 -19.86 -3.04 -5.63
N SER A 37 -20.11 -4.01 -4.75
CA SER A 37 -21.49 -4.37 -4.40
C SER A 37 -22.20 -3.23 -3.66
N ILE A 38 -21.46 -2.33 -3.06
CA ILE A 38 -21.98 -1.15 -2.33
C ILE A 38 -21.87 0.10 -3.21
N ARG A 39 -20.73 0.30 -3.85
CA ARG A 39 -20.50 1.43 -4.76
C ARG A 39 -19.69 0.97 -5.96
N GLN A 40 -20.27 1.10 -7.13
CA GLN A 40 -19.60 0.76 -8.39
C GLN A 40 -18.51 1.77 -8.72
N LEU A 41 -17.32 1.28 -9.02
CA LEU A 41 -16.24 2.10 -9.56
C LEU A 41 -16.44 2.31 -11.06
N THR A 42 -16.13 3.50 -11.54
CA THR A 42 -16.18 3.78 -12.98
C THR A 42 -15.01 3.09 -13.69
N ALA A 43 -15.12 2.97 -15.02
CA ALA A 43 -14.03 2.41 -15.82
C ALA A 43 -12.75 3.22 -15.66
N ASP A 44 -12.84 4.55 -15.58
CA ASP A 44 -11.69 5.42 -15.37
C ASP A 44 -11.07 5.20 -14.00
N GLU A 45 -11.88 5.04 -12.97
CA GLU A 45 -11.38 4.75 -11.62
C GLU A 45 -10.64 3.42 -11.59
N LEU A 46 -11.18 2.38 -12.21
CA LEU A 46 -10.52 1.08 -12.29
C LEU A 46 -9.22 1.15 -13.09
N ALA A 47 -9.20 1.92 -14.18
CA ALA A 47 -7.99 2.11 -14.97
C ALA A 47 -6.86 2.78 -14.18
N CYS A 48 -7.21 3.67 -13.24
CA CYS A 48 -6.24 4.38 -12.42
C CYS A 48 -5.84 3.63 -11.16
N LEU A 49 -6.49 2.52 -10.83
CA LEU A 49 -6.28 1.85 -9.54
C LEU A 49 -4.82 1.45 -9.31
N ASN A 50 -4.14 0.89 -10.32
CA ASN A 50 -2.75 0.47 -10.17
C ASN A 50 -1.83 1.65 -9.85
N ILE A 51 -2.10 2.81 -10.45
CA ILE A 51 -1.35 4.03 -10.17
C ILE A 51 -1.56 4.44 -8.70
N PHE A 52 -2.80 4.40 -8.22
CA PHE A 52 -3.11 4.75 -6.84
C PHE A 52 -2.51 3.76 -5.84
N LEU A 53 -2.46 2.46 -6.18
CA LEU A 53 -1.79 1.47 -5.35
C LEU A 53 -0.30 1.81 -5.19
N ALA A 54 0.37 2.18 -6.28
CA ALA A 54 1.77 2.58 -6.24
C ALA A 54 1.96 3.88 -5.44
N MET A 55 1.08 4.86 -5.62
CA MET A 55 1.13 6.13 -4.88
C MET A 55 0.95 5.91 -3.38
N ALA A 56 0.01 5.04 -2.99
CA ALA A 56 -0.23 4.74 -1.59
C ALA A 56 0.99 4.05 -0.95
N ALA A 57 1.61 3.09 -1.66
CA ALA A 57 2.81 2.41 -1.19
C ALA A 57 3.97 3.39 -1.03
N CYS A 58 4.14 4.31 -1.98
CA CYS A 58 5.18 5.35 -1.92
C CYS A 58 4.99 6.25 -0.69
N ARG A 59 3.77 6.68 -0.44
CA ARG A 59 3.46 7.53 0.71
C ARG A 59 3.78 6.83 2.02
N PHE A 60 3.38 5.57 2.18
CA PHE A 60 3.64 4.83 3.41
C PHE A 60 5.11 4.51 3.59
N TRP A 61 5.85 4.25 2.51
CA TRP A 61 7.30 4.10 2.58
C TRP A 61 7.94 5.38 3.11
N SER A 62 7.58 6.53 2.54
CA SER A 62 8.09 7.82 3.00
C SER A 62 7.78 8.06 4.49
N MET A 63 6.56 7.77 4.91
CA MET A 63 6.16 7.91 6.33
C MET A 63 6.97 7.02 7.25
N ARG A 64 7.20 5.76 6.86
CA ARG A 64 7.99 4.83 7.67
C ARG A 64 9.45 5.26 7.77
N LEU A 65 10.02 5.82 6.68
CA LEU A 65 11.37 6.38 6.70
C LEU A 65 11.47 7.56 7.65
N GLN A 66 10.47 8.44 7.65
CA GLN A 66 10.43 9.60 8.56
C GLN A 66 10.36 9.15 10.01
N VAL A 67 9.54 8.15 10.31
CA VAL A 67 9.42 7.61 11.68
C VAL A 67 10.74 6.98 12.12
N ALA A 68 11.39 6.20 11.24
CA ALA A 68 12.67 5.57 11.55
C ALA A 68 13.75 6.60 11.82
N GLN A 69 13.81 7.66 11.01
CA GLN A 69 14.76 8.75 11.21
C GLN A 69 14.51 9.49 12.53
N LYS A 70 13.26 9.79 12.82
CA LYS A 70 12.89 10.48 14.06
C LYS A 70 13.24 9.63 15.28
N ASN A 71 12.99 8.33 15.25
CA ASN A 71 13.35 7.43 16.34
C ASN A 71 14.87 7.38 16.54
N ALA A 72 15.64 7.33 15.46
CA ALA A 72 17.10 7.35 15.52
C ALA A 72 17.62 8.67 16.13
N GLU A 73 17.08 9.81 15.72
CA GLU A 73 17.45 11.12 16.24
C GLU A 73 17.14 11.25 17.73
N GLN A 74 16.08 10.63 18.21
CA GLN A 74 15.68 10.66 19.62
C GLN A 74 16.34 9.57 20.45
N GLY A 75 17.24 8.78 19.85
CA GLY A 75 17.90 7.67 20.55
C GLY A 75 16.98 6.51 20.88
N ARG A 76 15.82 6.45 20.25
CA ARG A 76 14.89 5.34 20.45
C ARG A 76 15.32 4.15 19.58
N THR A 77 15.96 3.19 20.22
CA THR A 77 16.38 1.96 19.56
C THR A 77 16.04 0.77 20.44
N GLY A 78 15.79 -0.38 19.82
CA GLY A 78 15.56 -1.61 20.55
C GLY A 78 14.13 -2.13 20.45
N GLU A 79 13.85 -3.18 21.22
CA GLU A 79 12.62 -3.97 21.11
C GLU A 79 11.37 -3.23 21.59
N ASP A 80 11.53 -2.19 22.41
CA ASP A 80 10.41 -1.45 22.98
C ASP A 80 9.78 -0.46 22.01
N ILE A 81 10.33 -0.35 20.80
CA ILE A 81 9.84 0.61 19.81
C ILE A 81 8.98 -0.10 18.79
N SER A 82 7.72 0.32 18.70
CA SER A 82 6.81 -0.12 17.66
C SER A 82 7.14 0.61 16.35
N GLN A 83 8.11 0.12 15.64
CA GLN A 83 8.55 0.69 14.37
C GLN A 83 8.37 -0.34 13.26
N LYS A 84 7.58 0.01 12.25
CA LYS A 84 7.38 -0.85 11.07
C LYS A 84 8.56 -0.70 10.12
N ASP A 85 8.98 -1.82 9.52
CA ASP A 85 10.10 -1.85 8.59
C ASP A 85 9.75 -1.09 7.31
N PRO A 86 10.51 -0.02 6.96
CA PRO A 86 10.27 0.70 5.70
C PRO A 86 10.48 -0.16 4.46
N MET A 87 11.32 -1.20 4.55
CA MET A 87 11.64 -2.06 3.41
C MET A 87 10.40 -2.80 2.88
N GLU A 88 9.45 -3.14 3.75
CA GLU A 88 8.19 -3.75 3.31
C GLU A 88 7.44 -2.86 2.33
N MET A 89 7.39 -1.56 2.60
CA MET A 89 6.72 -0.59 1.74
C MET A 89 7.49 -0.35 0.46
N ARG A 90 8.83 -0.40 0.51
CA ARG A 90 9.66 -0.30 -0.69
C ARG A 90 9.39 -1.47 -1.64
N MET A 91 9.35 -2.69 -1.11
CA MET A 91 9.03 -3.88 -1.90
C MET A 91 7.62 -3.80 -2.48
N MET A 92 6.66 -3.33 -1.68
CA MET A 92 5.29 -3.13 -2.14
C MET A 92 5.24 -2.12 -3.28
N LEU A 93 5.94 -1.00 -3.14
CA LEU A 93 6.01 0.02 -4.20
C LEU A 93 6.57 -0.56 -5.50
N GLN A 94 7.65 -1.33 -5.42
CA GLN A 94 8.24 -1.96 -6.60
C GLN A 94 7.26 -2.91 -7.27
N ASP A 95 6.53 -3.72 -6.49
CA ASP A 95 5.51 -4.62 -7.02
C ASP A 95 4.39 -3.84 -7.73
N ARG A 96 3.90 -2.78 -7.11
CA ARG A 96 2.80 -1.97 -7.68
C ARG A 96 3.23 -1.21 -8.94
N LEU A 97 4.49 -0.73 -8.98
CA LEU A 97 5.03 -0.06 -10.17
C LEU A 97 5.10 -0.98 -11.38
N GLN A 98 5.44 -2.25 -11.16
CA GLN A 98 5.44 -3.24 -12.24
C GLN A 98 4.05 -3.39 -12.85
N LYS A 99 3.01 -3.33 -12.04
CA LYS A 99 1.62 -3.44 -12.50
C LYS A 99 1.18 -2.22 -13.30
N VAL A 100 1.72 -1.05 -13.02
CA VAL A 100 1.45 0.17 -13.78
C VAL A 100 2.06 0.08 -15.18
N GLN A 101 3.22 -0.56 -15.29
CA GLN A 101 3.95 -0.70 -16.56
C GLN A 101 3.45 -1.85 -17.42
N ALA A 102 2.68 -2.74 -16.85
CA ALA A 102 2.19 -3.93 -17.54
C ALA A 102 1.05 -3.62 -18.54
#